data_e4c09d945ff66dc2bf15fd4f7c3018aa
#
_entry.id   e4c09d945ff66dc2bf15fd4f7c3018aa
#
_cell.length_a   1.000
_cell.length_b   1.000
_cell.length_c   1.000
_cell.angle_alpha   90.00
_cell.angle_beta   90.00
_cell.angle_gamma   90.00
#
_symmetry.space_group_name_H-M   'P 1'
#
loop_
_entity.id
_entity.type
_entity.pdbx_description
1 polymer ?
#
loop_
_entity_poly.entity_id
_entity_poly.type
_entity_poly.pdbx_seq_one_letter_code
_entity_poly.pdbx_strand_id
1 'polypeptide(L)'
;GVTTIFGKDSIRVLKLREQNKERFRAEFKPMWMTYNTKDWEGLREILEDEALREKTCICTFADGAFDGWSASVIEPYEGRPTEFGMLLNTDEELYEFAKAARAHDLQFSTHAIGDHAIEQVIRVYERVLKENPKEDHRFRIEHFELPTKQSVKKAAELGIALGMQPLLIEICEGMDLSGYACFIGDRAGKCSPYRSILDAGILVGGGTDFPV
;
A
#
# COMPACT_ATOMS: atom_id res chain seq x y z
N GLY A 1 -16.02 3.13 -18.94
CA GLY A 1 -16.30 2.39 -17.72
C GLY A 1 -15.09 1.66 -17.17
N VAL A 2 -15.21 1.08 -16.00
CA VAL A 2 -14.15 0.28 -15.37
C VAL A 2 -14.02 -1.05 -16.09
N THR A 3 -12.83 -1.37 -16.57
CA THR A 3 -12.53 -2.63 -17.27
C THR A 3 -11.72 -3.60 -16.40
N THR A 4 -10.99 -3.10 -15.41
CA THR A 4 -10.17 -3.91 -14.51
C THR A 4 -10.34 -3.41 -13.08
N ILE A 5 -10.48 -4.33 -12.14
CA ILE A 5 -10.64 -4.06 -10.71
C ILE A 5 -9.55 -4.81 -9.95
N PHE A 6 -8.83 -4.10 -9.07
CA PHE A 6 -8.01 -4.72 -8.04
C PHE A 6 -8.82 -4.83 -6.75
N GLY A 7 -8.89 -6.02 -6.17
CA GLY A 7 -9.63 -6.25 -4.94
C GLY A 7 -8.79 -7.00 -3.91
N LYS A 8 -8.74 -6.46 -2.69
CA LYS A 8 -8.05 -7.04 -1.53
C LYS A 8 -8.94 -8.11 -0.91
N ASP A 9 -8.49 -9.37 -0.89
CA ASP A 9 -9.28 -10.49 -0.39
C ASP A 9 -8.41 -11.59 0.23
N SER A 10 -9.05 -12.46 1.02
CA SER A 10 -8.42 -13.69 1.50
C SER A 10 -8.27 -14.72 0.36
N ILE A 11 -7.34 -15.65 0.51
CA ILE A 11 -7.12 -16.75 -0.48
C ILE A 11 -8.43 -17.46 -0.82
N ARG A 12 -9.28 -17.73 0.19
CA ARG A 12 -10.58 -18.39 -0.03
C ARG A 12 -11.47 -17.61 -0.99
N VAL A 13 -11.56 -16.30 -0.85
CA VAL A 13 -12.38 -15.44 -1.72
C VAL A 13 -11.73 -15.35 -3.11
N LEU A 14 -10.41 -15.27 -3.20
CA LEU A 14 -9.71 -15.30 -4.49
C LEU A 14 -10.03 -16.56 -5.28
N LYS A 15 -10.00 -17.74 -4.64
CA LYS A 15 -10.38 -19.01 -5.26
C LYS A 15 -11.84 -19.03 -5.72
N LEU A 16 -12.77 -18.52 -4.91
CA LEU A 16 -14.19 -18.41 -5.29
C LEU A 16 -14.40 -17.50 -6.49
N ARG A 17 -13.65 -16.39 -6.57
CA ARG A 17 -13.72 -15.46 -7.72
C ARG A 17 -13.17 -16.11 -8.98
N GLU A 18 -12.05 -16.79 -8.91
CA GLU A 18 -11.49 -17.50 -10.07
C GLU A 18 -12.46 -18.59 -10.60
N GLN A 19 -13.08 -19.35 -9.70
CA GLN A 19 -14.11 -20.35 -10.09
C GLN A 19 -15.37 -19.75 -10.74
N ASN A 20 -15.64 -18.45 -10.53
CA ASN A 20 -16.82 -17.75 -11.04
C ASN A 20 -16.48 -16.60 -11.99
N LYS A 21 -15.26 -16.56 -12.55
CA LYS A 21 -14.78 -15.45 -13.37
C LYS A 21 -15.68 -15.06 -14.54
N GLU A 22 -16.32 -16.04 -15.16
CA GLU A 22 -17.24 -15.83 -16.28
C GLU A 22 -18.49 -14.99 -15.94
N ARG A 23 -18.76 -14.81 -14.63
CA ARG A 23 -19.88 -14.00 -14.15
C ARG A 23 -19.54 -12.51 -14.05
N PHE A 24 -18.26 -12.14 -14.17
CA PHE A 24 -17.80 -10.76 -14.07
C PHE A 24 -17.58 -10.17 -15.46
N ARG A 25 -18.04 -8.91 -15.65
CA ARG A 25 -17.84 -8.18 -16.92
C ARG A 25 -16.49 -7.44 -16.96
N ALA A 26 -15.92 -7.12 -15.81
CA ALA A 26 -14.60 -6.51 -15.68
C ALA A 26 -13.56 -7.58 -15.37
N GLU A 27 -12.34 -7.40 -15.85
CA GLU A 27 -11.22 -8.21 -15.41
C GLU A 27 -10.98 -7.96 -13.91
N PHE A 28 -10.85 -9.03 -13.16
CA PHE A 28 -10.57 -8.95 -11.73
C PHE A 28 -9.13 -9.38 -11.46
N LYS A 29 -8.32 -8.46 -10.91
CA LYS A 29 -6.96 -8.71 -10.43
C LYS A 29 -7.01 -8.91 -8.93
N PRO A 30 -6.87 -10.13 -8.44
CA PRO A 30 -6.91 -10.38 -7.01
C PRO A 30 -5.68 -9.79 -6.32
N MET A 31 -5.91 -9.29 -5.10
CA MET A 31 -4.84 -8.89 -4.18
C MET A 31 -4.99 -9.73 -2.92
N TRP A 32 -4.04 -10.62 -2.67
CA TRP A 32 -4.00 -11.33 -1.41
C TRP A 32 -3.51 -10.39 -0.32
N MET A 33 -4.39 -10.12 0.64
CA MET A 33 -4.13 -9.24 1.75
C MET A 33 -3.69 -10.04 2.99
N THR A 34 -2.53 -9.71 3.53
CA THR A 34 -2.05 -10.29 4.80
C THR A 34 -1.45 -9.21 5.70
N TYR A 35 -1.85 -9.22 6.97
CA TYR A 35 -1.23 -8.38 8.02
C TYR A 35 0.07 -8.98 8.55
N ASN A 36 0.33 -10.25 8.23
CA ASN A 36 1.45 -10.99 8.78
C ASN A 36 2.47 -11.32 7.69
N THR A 37 3.60 -10.62 7.67
CA THR A 37 4.73 -10.89 6.75
C THR A 37 5.46 -12.22 7.07
N LYS A 38 4.97 -12.99 8.04
CA LYS A 38 5.43 -14.36 8.34
C LYS A 38 4.44 -15.41 7.86
N ASP A 39 3.40 -15.03 7.14
CA ASP A 39 2.43 -15.97 6.55
C ASP A 39 3.04 -16.66 5.32
N TRP A 40 4.09 -17.43 5.57
CA TRP A 40 4.78 -18.20 4.54
C TRP A 40 3.93 -19.34 3.99
N GLU A 41 2.97 -19.83 4.77
CA GLU A 41 2.02 -20.84 4.31
C GLU A 41 1.07 -20.28 3.28
N GLY A 42 0.48 -19.12 3.53
CA GLY A 42 -0.36 -18.40 2.57
C GLY A 42 0.41 -18.02 1.31
N LEU A 43 1.65 -17.55 1.44
CA LEU A 43 2.48 -17.25 0.26
C LEU A 43 2.72 -18.50 -0.58
N ARG A 44 3.05 -19.64 0.04
CA ARG A 44 3.24 -20.91 -0.67
C ARG A 44 1.98 -21.35 -1.40
N GLU A 45 0.82 -21.23 -0.77
CA GLU A 45 -0.47 -21.54 -1.39
C GLU A 45 -0.72 -20.71 -2.66
N ILE A 46 -0.38 -19.42 -2.65
CA ILE A 46 -0.43 -18.57 -3.86
C ILE A 46 0.54 -19.05 -4.93
N LEU A 47 1.76 -19.44 -4.54
CA LEU A 47 2.78 -19.86 -5.49
C LEU A 47 2.51 -21.22 -6.14
N GLU A 48 1.85 -22.13 -5.43
CA GLU A 48 1.49 -23.46 -5.91
C GLU A 48 0.25 -23.46 -6.82
N ASP A 49 -0.64 -22.47 -6.70
CA ASP A 49 -1.81 -22.31 -7.56
C ASP A 49 -1.48 -21.41 -8.76
N GLU A 50 -1.29 -22.02 -9.94
CA GLU A 50 -0.90 -21.29 -11.15
C GLU A 50 -1.88 -20.17 -11.53
N ALA A 51 -3.18 -20.37 -11.37
CA ALA A 51 -4.19 -19.38 -11.69
C ALA A 51 -4.14 -18.16 -10.74
N LEU A 52 -3.78 -18.38 -9.48
CA LEU A 52 -3.57 -17.31 -8.51
C LEU A 52 -2.22 -16.63 -8.73
N ARG A 53 -1.15 -17.40 -8.90
CA ARG A 53 0.23 -16.87 -9.07
C ARG A 53 0.35 -15.88 -10.21
N GLU A 54 -0.25 -16.16 -11.37
CA GLU A 54 -0.16 -15.28 -12.54
C GLU A 54 -0.90 -13.94 -12.39
N LYS A 55 -1.88 -13.88 -11.49
CA LYS A 55 -2.80 -12.73 -11.38
C LYS A 55 -2.72 -12.00 -10.06
N THR A 56 -2.20 -12.64 -9.02
CA THR A 56 -2.28 -12.12 -7.66
C THR A 56 -1.22 -11.06 -7.39
N CYS A 57 -1.66 -9.94 -6.84
CA CYS A 57 -0.80 -9.00 -6.14
C CYS A 57 -0.81 -9.35 -4.64
N ILE A 58 0.34 -9.35 -4.01
CA ILE A 58 0.44 -9.49 -2.55
C ILE A 58 0.32 -8.11 -1.94
N CYS A 59 -0.56 -7.94 -0.95
CA CYS A 59 -0.71 -6.70 -0.20
C CYS A 59 -0.47 -6.96 1.30
N THR A 60 0.47 -6.25 1.89
CA THR A 60 0.74 -6.26 3.33
C THR A 60 0.60 -4.87 3.93
N PHE A 61 0.87 -4.71 5.22
CA PHE A 61 0.68 -3.48 5.97
C PHE A 61 1.97 -3.09 6.68
N ALA A 62 2.38 -1.82 6.53
CA ALA A 62 3.47 -1.25 7.32
C ALA A 62 2.94 -0.62 8.63
N ASP A 63 1.76 -0.01 8.59
CA ASP A 63 1.12 0.64 9.74
C ASP A 63 -0.41 0.53 9.69
N GLY A 64 -1.10 1.31 10.53
CA GLY A 64 -2.55 1.46 10.54
C GLY A 64 -3.01 2.78 9.91
N ALA A 65 -4.01 3.45 10.53
CA ALA A 65 -4.63 4.67 10.03
C ALA A 65 -4.64 5.78 11.09
N PHE A 66 -4.85 7.04 10.67
CA PHE A 66 -4.85 8.18 11.60
C PHE A 66 -6.02 8.13 12.59
N ASP A 67 -7.20 7.77 12.15
CA ASP A 67 -8.41 7.66 12.98
C ASP A 67 -8.30 6.61 14.08
N GLY A 68 -7.46 5.59 13.86
CA GLY A 68 -7.11 4.58 14.86
C GLY A 68 -5.89 4.92 15.71
N TRP A 69 -5.26 6.11 15.56
CA TRP A 69 -3.99 6.49 16.19
C TRP A 69 -2.87 5.47 15.96
N SER A 70 -2.96 4.77 14.84
CA SER A 70 -2.11 3.61 14.54
C SER A 70 -1.24 3.80 13.29
N ALA A 71 -1.47 4.84 12.47
CA ALA A 71 -0.52 5.23 11.43
C ALA A 71 0.81 5.64 12.07
N SER A 72 1.93 5.14 11.57
CA SER A 72 3.24 5.39 12.15
C SER A 72 3.81 6.71 11.66
N VAL A 73 3.97 7.67 12.58
CA VAL A 73 4.38 9.05 12.30
C VAL A 73 5.72 9.41 12.96
N ILE A 74 6.49 10.30 12.32
CA ILE A 74 7.78 10.78 12.83
C ILE A 74 7.59 11.75 14.00
N GLU A 75 6.65 12.69 13.87
CA GLU A 75 6.25 13.59 14.96
C GLU A 75 4.99 13.04 15.66
N PRO A 76 4.85 13.21 16.99
CA PRO A 76 3.74 12.61 17.73
C PRO A 76 2.37 13.15 17.26
N TYR A 77 1.34 12.40 17.57
CA TYR A 77 -0.04 12.82 17.35
C TYR A 77 -0.41 14.08 18.12
N GLU A 78 -1.34 14.87 17.57
CA GLU A 78 -1.82 16.11 18.18
C GLU A 78 -2.39 15.85 19.58
N GLY A 79 -1.95 16.64 20.57
CA GLY A 79 -2.35 16.46 21.95
C GLY A 79 -1.85 15.17 22.63
N ARG A 80 -1.00 14.37 21.97
CA ARG A 80 -0.51 13.08 22.48
C ARG A 80 1.01 12.94 22.29
N PRO A 81 1.80 13.64 23.09
CA PRO A 81 3.25 13.83 22.84
C PRO A 81 4.10 12.55 22.93
N THR A 82 3.53 11.45 23.38
CA THR A 82 4.21 10.13 23.49
C THR A 82 3.65 9.09 22.51
N GLU A 83 2.67 9.44 21.68
CA GLU A 83 2.04 8.51 20.75
C GLU A 83 2.47 8.82 19.30
N PHE A 84 3.02 7.80 18.65
CA PHE A 84 3.59 7.87 17.29
C PHE A 84 2.96 6.83 16.35
N GLY A 85 1.88 6.16 16.80
CA GLY A 85 1.37 4.99 16.08
C GLY A 85 2.31 3.80 16.18
N MET A 86 2.24 2.89 15.22
CA MET A 86 3.05 1.68 15.27
C MET A 86 3.42 1.20 13.86
N LEU A 87 4.63 0.66 13.72
CA LEU A 87 4.98 -0.21 12.60
C LEU A 87 4.50 -1.63 12.92
N LEU A 88 3.81 -2.25 11.97
CA LEU A 88 3.29 -3.62 12.11
C LEU A 88 4.35 -4.68 11.83
N ASN A 89 5.40 -4.31 11.11
CA ASN A 89 6.50 -5.19 10.74
C ASN A 89 7.84 -4.46 10.89
N THR A 90 8.88 -5.19 11.22
CA THR A 90 10.25 -4.68 11.14
C THR A 90 10.71 -4.54 9.69
N ASP A 91 11.77 -3.78 9.45
CA ASP A 91 12.39 -3.67 8.12
C ASP A 91 12.77 -5.05 7.56
N GLU A 92 13.30 -5.95 8.40
CA GLU A 92 13.74 -7.27 7.95
C GLU A 92 12.56 -8.19 7.61
N GLU A 93 11.49 -8.17 8.39
CA GLU A 93 10.29 -8.95 8.11
C GLU A 93 9.65 -8.52 6.79
N LEU A 94 9.50 -7.21 6.58
CA LEU A 94 8.95 -6.66 5.34
C LEU A 94 9.88 -6.95 4.14
N TYR A 95 11.20 -6.85 4.35
CA TYR A 95 12.20 -7.14 3.33
C TYR A 95 12.17 -8.59 2.86
N GLU A 96 12.17 -9.57 3.76
CA GLU A 96 12.15 -10.98 3.39
C GLU A 96 10.88 -11.34 2.60
N PHE A 97 9.75 -10.76 2.97
CA PHE A 97 8.48 -11.00 2.29
C PHE A 97 8.43 -10.34 0.90
N ALA A 98 8.89 -9.10 0.78
CA ALA A 98 9.01 -8.38 -0.50
C ALA A 98 10.01 -9.05 -1.44
N LYS A 99 11.12 -9.54 -0.91
CA LYS A 99 12.15 -10.29 -1.64
C LYS A 99 11.60 -11.61 -2.18
N ALA A 100 10.84 -12.34 -1.37
CA ALA A 100 10.19 -13.58 -1.81
C ALA A 100 9.18 -13.31 -2.93
N ALA A 101 8.32 -12.31 -2.79
CA ALA A 101 7.39 -11.90 -3.85
C ALA A 101 8.14 -11.53 -5.14
N ARG A 102 9.24 -10.78 -5.02
CA ARG A 102 10.07 -10.37 -6.15
C ARG A 102 10.76 -11.54 -6.84
N ALA A 103 11.24 -12.54 -6.08
CA ALA A 103 11.87 -13.73 -6.63
C ALA A 103 10.92 -14.57 -7.49
N HIS A 104 9.62 -14.50 -7.23
CA HIS A 104 8.58 -15.19 -7.97
C HIS A 104 7.83 -14.30 -8.96
N ASP A 105 8.34 -13.10 -9.23
CA ASP A 105 7.76 -12.11 -10.17
C ASP A 105 6.33 -11.68 -9.84
N LEU A 106 5.95 -11.77 -8.56
CA LEU A 106 4.66 -11.30 -8.08
C LEU A 106 4.67 -9.79 -7.89
N GLN A 107 3.55 -9.15 -8.20
CA GLN A 107 3.31 -7.77 -7.82
C GLN A 107 3.20 -7.68 -6.30
N PHE A 108 3.88 -6.70 -5.69
CA PHE A 108 3.89 -6.50 -4.25
C PHE A 108 3.44 -5.09 -3.91
N SER A 109 2.53 -4.97 -2.95
CA SER A 109 1.99 -3.72 -2.46
C SER A 109 2.07 -3.66 -0.95
N THR A 110 2.28 -2.47 -0.38
CA THR A 110 2.29 -2.26 1.06
C THR A 110 1.45 -1.06 1.42
N HIS A 111 0.47 -1.26 2.30
CA HIS A 111 -0.26 -0.17 2.93
C HIS A 111 0.68 0.65 3.81
N ALA A 112 0.74 1.96 3.60
CA ALA A 112 1.52 2.89 4.41
C ALA A 112 0.90 4.29 4.39
N ILE A 113 0.47 4.77 5.54
CA ILE A 113 -0.25 6.04 5.73
C ILE A 113 0.65 7.09 6.38
N GLY A 114 1.28 6.78 7.51
CA GLY A 114 2.17 7.69 8.20
C GLY A 114 3.52 7.88 7.51
N ASP A 115 4.14 9.04 7.72
CA ASP A 115 5.43 9.39 7.11
C ASP A 115 6.56 8.42 7.51
N HIS A 116 6.57 7.95 8.77
CA HIS A 116 7.55 6.95 9.22
C HIS A 116 7.37 5.59 8.51
N ALA A 117 6.11 5.12 8.35
CA ALA A 117 5.81 3.88 7.64
C ALA A 117 6.15 3.99 6.14
N ILE A 118 5.82 5.12 5.51
CA ILE A 118 6.16 5.39 4.11
C ILE A 118 7.68 5.33 3.89
N GLU A 119 8.46 5.94 4.79
CA GLU A 119 9.93 5.89 4.72
C GLU A 119 10.46 4.47 4.93
N GLN A 120 9.87 3.68 5.82
CA GLN A 120 10.21 2.28 6.00
C GLN A 120 10.02 1.50 4.70
N VAL A 121 8.84 1.59 4.08
CA VAL A 121 8.52 0.85 2.86
C VAL A 121 9.46 1.23 1.73
N ILE A 122 9.71 2.52 1.52
CA ILE A 122 10.63 2.99 0.47
C ILE A 122 12.04 2.45 0.71
N ARG A 123 12.54 2.48 1.94
CA ARG A 123 13.86 1.96 2.31
C ARG A 123 13.99 0.46 2.04
N VAL A 124 12.95 -0.29 2.38
CA VAL A 124 12.89 -1.74 2.14
C VAL A 124 12.84 -2.04 0.64
N TYR A 125 11.97 -1.36 -0.11
CA TYR A 125 11.87 -1.55 -1.56
C TYR A 125 13.18 -1.19 -2.29
N GLU A 126 13.83 -0.10 -1.89
CA GLU A 126 15.16 0.27 -2.42
C GLU A 126 16.18 -0.85 -2.21
N ARG A 127 16.20 -1.46 -1.02
CA ARG A 127 17.10 -2.59 -0.71
C ARG A 127 16.82 -3.80 -1.62
N VAL A 128 15.55 -4.21 -1.76
CA VAL A 128 15.18 -5.35 -2.61
C VAL A 128 15.53 -5.09 -4.08
N LEU A 129 15.26 -3.88 -4.58
CA LEU A 129 15.55 -3.52 -5.98
C LEU A 129 17.05 -3.40 -6.26
N LYS A 130 17.86 -3.02 -5.29
CA LYS A 130 19.34 -3.04 -5.42
C LYS A 130 19.89 -4.45 -5.56
N GLU A 131 19.33 -5.41 -4.82
CA GLU A 131 19.76 -6.80 -4.85
C GLU A 131 19.20 -7.58 -6.05
N ASN A 132 17.99 -7.26 -6.48
CA ASN A 132 17.32 -7.90 -7.60
C ASN A 132 16.66 -6.86 -8.52
N PRO A 133 17.46 -6.15 -9.35
CA PRO A 133 16.96 -5.09 -10.20
C PRO A 133 15.95 -5.58 -11.24
N LYS A 134 14.90 -4.80 -11.47
CA LYS A 134 13.94 -4.99 -12.56
C LYS A 134 13.31 -3.65 -12.89
N GLU A 135 13.24 -3.32 -14.18
CA GLU A 135 12.62 -2.08 -14.64
C GLU A 135 11.10 -2.06 -14.34
N ASP A 136 10.37 -3.08 -14.74
CA ASP A 136 8.93 -3.26 -14.42
C ASP A 136 8.77 -4.17 -13.19
N HIS A 137 9.16 -3.67 -12.01
CA HIS A 137 9.08 -4.44 -10.76
C HIS A 137 7.68 -4.42 -10.12
N ARG A 138 6.81 -3.47 -10.50
CA ARG A 138 5.42 -3.32 -10.05
C ARG A 138 5.24 -3.21 -8.53
N PHE A 139 6.27 -2.77 -7.82
CA PHE A 139 6.12 -2.44 -6.41
C PHE A 139 5.22 -1.23 -6.26
N ARG A 140 4.32 -1.30 -5.27
CA ARG A 140 3.30 -0.29 -5.05
C ARG A 140 3.17 0.05 -3.56
N ILE A 141 2.79 1.28 -3.26
CA ILE A 141 2.36 1.70 -1.92
C ILE A 141 0.89 2.09 -2.01
N GLU A 142 0.08 1.57 -1.09
CA GLU A 142 -1.31 1.95 -0.94
C GLU A 142 -1.42 3.13 0.02
N HIS A 143 -2.37 4.03 -0.24
CA HIS A 143 -2.67 5.26 0.48
C HIS A 143 -1.62 6.35 0.30
N PHE A 144 -0.42 6.21 0.83
CA PHE A 144 0.65 7.20 0.70
C PHE A 144 0.20 8.60 1.16
N GLU A 145 -0.46 8.67 2.34
CA GLU A 145 -1.21 9.87 2.72
C GLU A 145 -0.33 11.00 3.24
N LEU A 146 0.62 10.74 4.14
CA LEU A 146 1.51 11.75 4.71
C LEU A 146 2.97 11.59 4.24
N PRO A 147 3.27 11.65 2.93
CA PRO A 147 4.64 11.52 2.47
C PRO A 147 5.45 12.79 2.76
N THR A 148 6.72 12.61 3.10
CA THR A 148 7.69 13.71 3.05
C THR A 148 8.02 14.07 1.59
N LYS A 149 8.56 15.27 1.34
CA LYS A 149 9.05 15.62 0.00
C LYS A 149 10.13 14.64 -0.49
N GLN A 150 10.94 14.15 0.45
CA GLN A 150 11.98 13.16 0.13
C GLN A 150 11.37 11.82 -0.26
N SER A 151 10.30 11.40 0.42
CA SER A 151 9.57 10.17 0.09
C SER A 151 8.97 10.22 -1.31
N VAL A 152 8.35 11.34 -1.70
CA VAL A 152 7.82 11.53 -3.07
C VAL A 152 8.95 11.42 -4.09
N LYS A 153 10.07 12.12 -3.87
CA LYS A 153 11.24 12.05 -4.75
C LYS A 153 11.78 10.63 -4.89
N LYS A 154 11.95 9.93 -3.76
CA LYS A 154 12.47 8.56 -3.75
C LYS A 154 11.54 7.56 -4.42
N ALA A 155 10.24 7.67 -4.20
CA ALA A 155 9.25 6.81 -4.87
C ALA A 155 9.31 6.98 -6.40
N ALA A 156 9.44 8.23 -6.89
CA ALA A 156 9.63 8.51 -8.31
C ALA A 156 10.94 7.92 -8.85
N GLU A 157 12.07 8.14 -8.17
CA GLU A 157 13.39 7.62 -8.57
C GLU A 157 13.42 6.10 -8.66
N LEU A 158 12.69 5.41 -7.77
CA LEU A 158 12.62 3.96 -7.71
C LEU A 158 11.55 3.38 -8.65
N GLY A 159 10.69 4.19 -9.28
CA GLY A 159 9.59 3.71 -10.11
C GLY A 159 8.47 3.02 -9.31
N ILE A 160 8.30 3.37 -8.03
CA ILE A 160 7.23 2.82 -7.18
C ILE A 160 5.90 3.43 -7.62
N ALA A 161 4.91 2.59 -7.90
CA ALA A 161 3.55 3.02 -8.19
C ALA A 161 2.76 3.30 -6.90
N LEU A 162 1.68 4.08 -7.00
CA LEU A 162 0.81 4.38 -5.86
C LEU A 162 -0.63 3.96 -6.15
N GLY A 163 -1.29 3.37 -5.14
CA GLY A 163 -2.72 3.13 -5.11
C GLY A 163 -3.37 4.12 -4.14
N MET A 164 -3.95 5.19 -4.65
CA MET A 164 -4.49 6.27 -3.82
C MET A 164 -6.02 6.33 -3.88
N GLN A 165 -6.64 6.90 -2.85
CA GLN A 165 -8.09 6.92 -2.68
C GLN A 165 -8.63 8.36 -2.61
N PRO A 166 -8.82 9.04 -3.77
CA PRO A 166 -9.31 10.43 -3.76
C PRO A 166 -10.67 10.61 -3.08
N LEU A 167 -11.49 9.55 -3.05
CA LEU A 167 -12.80 9.60 -2.42
C LEU A 167 -12.71 9.71 -0.89
N LEU A 168 -11.68 9.17 -0.26
CA LEU A 168 -11.50 9.26 1.19
C LEU A 168 -11.30 10.70 1.65
N ILE A 169 -10.70 11.56 0.83
CA ILE A 169 -10.56 12.99 1.12
C ILE A 169 -11.91 13.64 1.40
N GLU A 170 -12.94 13.29 0.62
CA GLU A 170 -14.28 13.84 0.82
C GLU A 170 -15.01 13.19 1.99
N ILE A 171 -14.93 11.88 2.13
CA ILE A 171 -15.75 11.10 3.06
C ILE A 171 -15.16 11.10 4.47
N CYS A 172 -13.86 10.87 4.62
CA CYS A 172 -13.23 10.64 5.92
C CYS A 172 -12.41 11.84 6.39
N GLU A 173 -11.81 12.57 5.45
CA GLU A 173 -10.82 13.63 5.75
C GLU A 173 -11.44 15.04 5.72
N GLY A 174 -12.66 15.18 5.16
CA GLY A 174 -13.21 16.47 4.75
C GLY A 174 -12.50 17.03 3.51
N MET A 175 -13.20 17.81 2.69
CA MET A 175 -12.64 18.36 1.43
C MET A 175 -11.36 19.20 1.63
N ASP A 176 -11.13 19.71 2.83
CA ASP A 176 -9.99 20.52 3.23
C ASP A 176 -9.00 19.75 4.15
N LEU A 177 -9.16 18.44 4.26
CA LEU A 177 -8.37 17.57 5.16
C LEU A 177 -8.55 17.91 6.65
N SER A 178 -9.61 18.64 7.02
CA SER A 178 -9.87 19.03 8.41
C SER A 178 -10.14 17.84 9.33
N GLY A 179 -10.62 16.72 8.79
CA GLY A 179 -10.80 15.48 9.52
C GLY A 179 -9.50 14.93 10.12
N TYR A 180 -8.39 15.12 9.43
CA TYR A 180 -7.07 14.69 9.94
C TYR A 180 -6.43 15.68 10.92
N ALA A 181 -6.86 16.95 10.94
CA ALA A 181 -6.28 17.96 11.82
C ALA A 181 -6.45 17.61 13.33
N CYS A 182 -7.50 16.89 13.71
CA CYS A 182 -7.68 16.43 15.08
C CYS A 182 -6.67 15.35 15.51
N PHE A 183 -6.02 14.67 14.55
CA PHE A 183 -5.03 13.63 14.79
C PHE A 183 -3.60 14.15 14.65
N ILE A 184 -3.32 14.92 13.61
CA ILE A 184 -1.95 15.32 13.22
C ILE A 184 -1.75 16.84 13.09
N GLY A 185 -2.71 17.64 13.55
CA GLY A 185 -2.62 19.11 13.57
C GLY A 185 -2.40 19.70 12.17
N ASP A 186 -1.56 20.71 12.07
CA ASP A 186 -1.23 21.41 10.81
C ASP A 186 -0.62 20.49 9.73
N ARG A 187 -0.16 19.31 10.10
CA ARG A 187 0.35 18.31 9.12
C ARG A 187 -0.74 17.78 8.20
N ALA A 188 -2.00 17.86 8.61
CA ALA A 188 -3.15 17.46 7.78
C ALA A 188 -3.12 18.12 6.39
N GLY A 189 -2.78 19.40 6.33
CA GLY A 189 -2.63 20.14 5.07
C GLY A 189 -1.51 19.65 4.14
N LYS A 190 -0.69 18.69 4.58
CA LYS A 190 0.36 18.06 3.77
C LYS A 190 -0.03 16.66 3.30
N CYS A 191 -1.18 16.14 3.74
CA CYS A 191 -1.66 14.84 3.35
C CYS A 191 -2.08 14.80 1.88
N SER A 192 -2.00 13.61 1.31
CA SER A 192 -2.48 13.30 -0.05
C SER A 192 -2.05 14.33 -1.12
N PRO A 193 -0.74 14.65 -1.25
CA PRO A 193 -0.26 15.73 -2.11
C PRO A 193 -0.29 15.32 -3.61
N TYR A 194 -1.49 15.02 -4.14
CA TYR A 194 -1.71 14.50 -5.49
C TYR A 194 -0.96 15.28 -6.57
N ARG A 195 -1.01 16.61 -6.50
CA ARG A 195 -0.34 17.44 -7.51
C ARG A 195 1.17 17.20 -7.53
N SER A 196 1.80 17.20 -6.35
CA SER A 196 3.26 16.98 -6.25
C SER A 196 3.65 15.57 -6.70
N ILE A 197 2.82 14.57 -6.42
CA ILE A 197 3.01 13.18 -6.83
C ILE A 197 2.94 13.05 -8.35
N LEU A 198 1.93 13.64 -8.98
CA LEU A 198 1.77 13.63 -10.44
C LEU A 198 2.89 14.40 -11.15
N ASP A 199 3.29 15.56 -10.61
CA ASP A 199 4.39 16.36 -11.15
C ASP A 199 5.75 15.64 -11.04
N ALA A 200 5.92 14.77 -10.06
CA ALA A 200 7.07 13.89 -9.94
C ALA A 200 7.07 12.71 -10.94
N GLY A 201 6.01 12.54 -11.74
CA GLY A 201 5.89 11.49 -12.75
C GLY A 201 5.58 10.10 -12.17
N ILE A 202 5.10 10.01 -10.93
CA ILE A 202 4.75 8.74 -10.30
C ILE A 202 3.47 8.18 -10.94
N LEU A 203 3.47 6.89 -11.25
CA LEU A 203 2.27 6.18 -11.72
C LEU A 203 1.26 6.04 -10.57
N VAL A 204 0.08 6.63 -10.73
CA VAL A 204 -0.99 6.58 -9.73
C VAL A 204 -2.20 5.84 -10.27
N GLY A 205 -2.68 4.85 -9.52
CA GLY A 205 -3.98 4.24 -9.70
C GLY A 205 -4.98 4.78 -8.66
N GLY A 206 -6.19 5.15 -9.10
CA GLY A 206 -7.26 5.58 -8.21
C GLY A 206 -8.09 4.39 -7.71
N GLY A 207 -8.49 4.41 -6.44
CA GLY A 207 -9.36 3.41 -5.82
C GLY A 207 -10.34 4.05 -4.84
N THR A 208 -11.29 3.27 -4.35
CA THR A 208 -12.26 3.69 -3.33
C THR A 208 -11.99 3.10 -1.96
N ASP A 209 -11.17 2.06 -1.92
CA ASP A 209 -10.94 1.22 -0.74
C ASP A 209 -12.24 0.62 -0.15
N PHE A 210 -13.29 0.51 -0.99
CA PHE A 210 -14.57 -0.07 -0.58
C PHE A 210 -14.37 -1.53 -0.10
N PRO A 211 -15.03 -1.97 0.99
CA PRO A 211 -16.12 -1.31 1.73
C PRO A 211 -15.70 -0.61 3.04
N VAL A 212 -14.88 0.43 2.96
CA VAL A 212 -14.49 1.24 4.14
C VAL A 212 -15.59 2.22 4.48
#